data_23aa319fafe214a46b1210512a64b391
#
_entry.id   23aa319fafe214a46b1210512a64b391
#
_cell.length_a   1.000
_cell.length_b   1.000
_cell.length_c   1.000
_cell.angle_alpha   90.00
_cell.angle_beta   90.00
_cell.angle_gamma   90.00
#
_symmetry.space_group_name_H-M   'P 1'
#
loop_
_entity.id
_entity.type
_entity.pdbx_description
1 polymer ?
#
loop_
_entity_poly.entity_id
_entity_poly.type
_entity_poly.pdbx_seq_one_letter_code
_entity_poly.pdbx_strand_id
1 'polypeptide(L)'
;MRFVEDNLKQELEPDRIGYFSFTRKAANEAIFRAVNKFKIERKEFKWFRTLHSLAYQFLGCTHTDIIQDQDFEEFKKEFGVDISNSINGTTMVSGRDPDGIHLIDLYRVKNTTLYEEFRKAGHIQGGFERLQKIDKNYRMFKKEKGIKDYTDLITEFNKTKSSPKLDVVIVDEVQDLKASEWDMVNTMMKKAKTVYLAGDDDQAIYGWSGAEVSKLINLNCHLKVLNQSYRIPRNVFLRSNRLIGRIKNRIPKEWKSREALGTVSNINFERLNLRENEW
;
A
#
# COMPACT_ATOMS: atom_id res chain seq x y z
N MET A 1 -6.17 -1.63 17.96
CA MET A 1 -6.64 -2.62 18.94
C MET A 1 -7.87 -2.15 19.75
N ARG A 2 -7.94 -0.90 20.24
CA ARG A 2 -9.11 -0.42 20.99
C ARG A 2 -10.41 -0.54 20.18
N PHE A 3 -10.43 -0.11 18.93
CA PHE A 3 -11.61 -0.23 18.06
C PHE A 3 -12.05 -1.68 17.83
N VAL A 4 -11.11 -2.63 17.75
CA VAL A 4 -11.42 -4.06 17.66
C VAL A 4 -12.07 -4.52 18.96
N GLU A 5 -11.53 -4.12 20.12
CA GLU A 5 -12.06 -4.44 21.44
C GLU A 5 -13.49 -3.92 21.64
N ASP A 6 -13.72 -2.64 21.29
CA ASP A 6 -15.02 -2.01 21.47
C ASP A 6 -16.12 -2.74 20.66
N ASN A 7 -15.76 -3.27 19.47
CA ASN A 7 -16.70 -4.03 18.64
C ASN A 7 -16.87 -5.49 19.11
N LEU A 8 -15.80 -6.15 19.58
CA LEU A 8 -15.92 -7.50 20.12
C LEU A 8 -16.74 -7.54 21.44
N LYS A 9 -16.66 -6.49 22.26
CA LYS A 9 -17.51 -6.33 23.46
C LYS A 9 -19.00 -6.16 23.13
N GLN A 10 -19.34 -5.82 21.89
CA GLN A 10 -20.70 -5.75 21.39
C GLN A 10 -21.14 -7.06 20.71
N GLU A 11 -20.49 -8.17 21.04
CA GLU A 11 -20.78 -9.52 20.52
C GLU A 11 -20.62 -9.66 19.00
N LEU A 12 -19.82 -8.78 18.37
CA LEU A 12 -19.53 -8.89 16.95
C LEU A 12 -18.53 -10.03 16.70
N GLU A 13 -18.89 -10.93 15.81
CA GLU A 13 -18.02 -12.05 15.42
C GLU A 13 -16.70 -11.53 14.79
N PRO A 14 -15.53 -12.12 15.11
CA PRO A 14 -14.24 -11.67 14.61
C PRO A 14 -14.11 -11.67 13.08
N ASP A 15 -14.80 -12.59 12.40
CA ASP A 15 -14.83 -12.66 10.93
C ASP A 15 -15.66 -11.56 10.27
N ARG A 16 -16.41 -10.78 11.06
CA ARG A 16 -17.12 -9.57 10.63
C ARG A 16 -16.27 -8.32 10.74
N ILE A 17 -15.03 -8.43 11.24
CA ILE A 17 -14.08 -7.33 11.39
C ILE A 17 -12.96 -7.49 10.37
N GLY A 18 -12.83 -6.53 9.45
CA GLY A 18 -11.69 -6.41 8.53
C GLY A 18 -10.64 -5.46 9.10
N TYR A 19 -9.39 -5.90 9.19
CA TYR A 19 -8.23 -5.04 9.44
C TYR A 19 -7.26 -5.17 8.27
N PHE A 20 -7.01 -4.08 7.59
CA PHE A 20 -6.17 -4.04 6.40
C PHE A 20 -5.00 -3.11 6.61
N SER A 21 -3.81 -3.58 6.26
CA SER A 21 -2.56 -2.81 6.36
C SER A 21 -1.75 -2.94 5.08
N PHE A 22 -0.88 -1.99 4.84
CA PHE A 22 -0.01 -1.96 3.67
C PHE A 22 0.97 -3.15 3.63
N THR A 23 1.48 -3.61 4.77
CA THR A 23 2.47 -4.69 4.83
C THR A 23 1.93 -5.96 5.50
N ARG A 24 2.45 -7.12 5.06
CA ARG A 24 2.18 -8.42 5.71
C ARG A 24 2.65 -8.43 7.18
N LYS A 25 3.76 -7.75 7.48
CA LYS A 25 4.31 -7.64 8.84
C LYS A 25 3.33 -6.92 9.75
N ALA A 26 2.79 -5.79 9.34
CA ALA A 26 1.82 -5.02 10.13
C ALA A 26 0.50 -5.80 10.32
N ALA A 27 0.00 -6.47 9.27
CA ALA A 27 -1.18 -7.32 9.39
C ALA A 27 -0.96 -8.49 10.38
N ASN A 28 0.18 -9.17 10.32
CA ASN A 28 0.52 -10.24 11.26
C ASN A 28 0.69 -9.74 12.69
N GLU A 29 1.29 -8.57 12.89
CA GLU A 29 1.40 -7.93 14.21
C GLU A 29 0.01 -7.60 14.78
N ALA A 30 -0.91 -7.11 13.96
CA ALA A 30 -2.28 -6.86 14.38
C ALA A 30 -2.99 -8.16 14.82
N ILE A 31 -2.83 -9.26 14.07
CA ILE A 31 -3.34 -10.58 14.45
C ILE A 31 -2.73 -11.01 15.80
N PHE A 32 -1.40 -10.94 15.93
CA PHE A 32 -0.71 -11.36 17.15
C PHE A 32 -1.24 -10.60 18.38
N ARG A 33 -1.39 -9.28 18.27
CA ARG A 33 -1.96 -8.44 19.33
C ARG A 33 -3.42 -8.79 19.63
N ALA A 34 -4.21 -9.09 18.60
CA ALA A 34 -5.62 -9.46 18.77
C ALA A 34 -5.75 -10.81 19.48
N VAL A 35 -5.03 -11.83 19.03
CA VAL A 35 -5.00 -13.17 19.65
C VAL A 35 -4.59 -13.09 21.12
N ASN A 36 -3.50 -12.39 21.43
CA ASN A 36 -3.00 -12.26 22.80
C ASN A 36 -3.95 -11.50 23.71
N LYS A 37 -4.59 -10.45 23.20
CA LYS A 37 -5.46 -9.59 24.00
C LYS A 37 -6.84 -10.20 24.23
N PHE A 38 -7.43 -10.79 23.18
CA PHE A 38 -8.83 -11.25 23.23
C PHE A 38 -8.95 -12.76 23.52
N LYS A 39 -7.82 -13.51 23.46
CA LYS A 39 -7.79 -14.97 23.64
C LYS A 39 -8.66 -15.73 22.62
N ILE A 40 -8.80 -15.15 21.43
CA ILE A 40 -9.52 -15.70 20.28
C ILE A 40 -8.49 -16.35 19.34
N GLU A 41 -8.82 -17.48 18.73
CA GLU A 41 -7.89 -18.18 17.84
C GLU A 41 -7.56 -17.36 16.59
N ARG A 42 -6.33 -17.50 16.09
CA ARG A 42 -5.84 -16.80 14.89
C ARG A 42 -6.76 -16.98 13.67
N LYS A 43 -7.33 -18.16 13.49
CA LYS A 43 -8.20 -18.51 12.35
C LYS A 43 -9.48 -17.67 12.29
N GLU A 44 -9.98 -17.19 13.45
CA GLU A 44 -11.19 -16.39 13.55
C GLU A 44 -10.97 -14.97 12.97
N PHE A 45 -9.74 -14.45 13.03
CA PHE A 45 -9.39 -13.14 12.43
C PHE A 45 -9.12 -13.27 10.92
N LYS A 46 -10.07 -13.85 10.20
CA LYS A 46 -9.99 -14.18 8.77
C LYS A 46 -9.59 -13.00 7.89
N TRP A 47 -10.04 -11.81 8.22
CA TRP A 47 -9.87 -10.61 7.40
C TRP A 47 -8.84 -9.61 7.95
N PHE A 48 -7.90 -10.07 8.79
CA PHE A 48 -6.75 -9.29 9.20
C PHE A 48 -5.60 -9.57 8.22
N ARG A 49 -5.43 -8.73 7.19
CA ARG A 49 -4.51 -9.00 6.09
C ARG A 49 -4.15 -7.75 5.27
N THR A 50 -3.35 -7.91 4.21
CA THR A 50 -3.16 -6.84 3.22
C THR A 50 -4.31 -6.84 2.22
N LEU A 51 -4.53 -5.72 1.51
CA LEU A 51 -5.55 -5.62 0.47
C LEU A 51 -5.34 -6.65 -0.65
N HIS A 52 -4.11 -6.86 -1.09
CA HIS A 52 -3.78 -7.91 -2.07
C HIS A 52 -4.13 -9.32 -1.55
N SER A 53 -3.83 -9.61 -0.28
CA SER A 53 -4.21 -10.90 0.32
C SER A 53 -5.72 -11.05 0.47
N LEU A 54 -6.46 -9.96 0.70
CA LEU A 54 -7.92 -9.96 0.67
C LEU A 54 -8.42 -10.31 -0.74
N ALA A 55 -7.93 -9.59 -1.77
CA ALA A 55 -8.32 -9.83 -3.16
C ALA A 55 -8.03 -11.27 -3.58
N TYR A 56 -6.82 -11.76 -3.30
CA TYR A 56 -6.41 -13.14 -3.57
C TYR A 56 -7.39 -14.17 -2.99
N GLN A 57 -7.73 -14.04 -1.70
CA GLN A 57 -8.65 -14.97 -1.04
C GLN A 57 -10.10 -14.82 -1.53
N PHE A 58 -10.55 -13.58 -1.74
CA PHE A 58 -11.92 -13.29 -2.16
C PHE A 58 -12.21 -13.80 -3.58
N LEU A 59 -11.21 -13.72 -4.46
CA LEU A 59 -11.29 -14.23 -5.83
C LEU A 59 -11.10 -15.74 -5.94
N GLY A 60 -10.75 -16.42 -4.83
CA GLY A 60 -10.48 -17.85 -4.80
C GLY A 60 -9.22 -18.25 -5.57
N CYS A 61 -8.25 -17.33 -5.69
CA CYS A 61 -7.00 -17.62 -6.40
C CYS A 61 -6.14 -18.62 -5.63
N THR A 62 -5.39 -19.41 -6.39
CA THR A 62 -4.36 -20.35 -5.92
C THR A 62 -2.96 -19.83 -6.25
N HIS A 63 -1.93 -20.48 -5.74
CA HIS A 63 -0.55 -20.09 -6.03
C HIS A 63 -0.22 -20.14 -7.53
N THR A 64 -0.82 -21.08 -8.25
CA THR A 64 -0.64 -21.25 -9.70
C THR A 64 -1.31 -20.17 -10.54
N ASP A 65 -2.26 -19.43 -9.98
CA ASP A 65 -2.91 -18.32 -10.66
C ASP A 65 -2.09 -17.01 -10.58
N ILE A 66 -0.99 -17.00 -9.83
CA ILE A 66 -0.16 -15.83 -9.64
C ILE A 66 1.17 -15.99 -10.38
N ILE A 67 1.56 -14.94 -11.10
CA ILE A 67 2.82 -14.89 -11.83
C ILE A 67 4.02 -15.21 -10.90
N GLN A 68 4.92 -16.07 -11.35
CA GLN A 68 6.10 -16.53 -10.64
C GLN A 68 7.38 -16.06 -11.37
N ASP A 69 8.53 -16.21 -10.71
CA ASP A 69 9.84 -15.84 -11.28
C ASP A 69 10.12 -16.55 -12.61
N GLN A 70 9.67 -17.80 -12.75
CA GLN A 70 9.80 -18.56 -13.99
C GLN A 70 9.02 -17.92 -15.17
N ASP A 71 7.85 -17.34 -14.90
CA ASP A 71 7.04 -16.69 -15.92
C ASP A 71 7.72 -15.40 -16.41
N PHE A 72 8.41 -14.67 -15.53
CA PHE A 72 9.19 -13.51 -15.94
C PHE A 72 10.38 -13.88 -16.83
N GLU A 73 11.10 -14.96 -16.50
CA GLU A 73 12.18 -15.47 -17.34
C GLU A 73 11.67 -15.95 -18.72
N GLU A 74 10.51 -16.58 -18.76
CA GLU A 74 9.89 -17.04 -20.00
C GLU A 74 9.43 -15.83 -20.84
N PHE A 75 8.80 -14.84 -20.24
CA PHE A 75 8.44 -13.59 -20.93
C PHE A 75 9.67 -12.89 -21.51
N LYS A 76 10.75 -12.80 -20.73
CA LYS A 76 12.02 -12.24 -21.18
C LYS A 76 12.62 -13.00 -22.37
N LYS A 77 12.59 -14.32 -22.32
CA LYS A 77 13.07 -15.18 -23.42
C LYS A 77 12.26 -14.99 -24.69
N GLU A 78 10.93 -14.88 -24.58
CA GLU A 78 10.02 -14.77 -25.71
C GLU A 78 10.03 -13.36 -26.34
N PHE A 79 10.00 -12.31 -25.51
CA PHE A 79 9.81 -10.94 -25.97
C PHE A 79 11.07 -10.06 -25.88
N GLY A 80 12.18 -10.57 -25.32
CA GLY A 80 13.44 -9.85 -25.19
C GLY A 80 13.42 -8.69 -24.18
N VAL A 81 12.44 -8.68 -23.26
CA VAL A 81 12.24 -7.59 -22.29
C VAL A 81 12.15 -8.15 -20.88
N ASP A 82 12.95 -7.60 -19.97
CA ASP A 82 12.90 -7.96 -18.56
C ASP A 82 11.91 -7.07 -17.82
N ILE A 83 10.83 -7.65 -17.34
CA ILE A 83 9.77 -6.95 -16.61
C ILE A 83 9.72 -7.29 -15.12
N SER A 84 10.58 -8.20 -14.65
CA SER A 84 10.58 -8.74 -13.28
C SER A 84 10.67 -7.67 -12.21
N ASN A 85 11.51 -6.68 -12.45
CA ASN A 85 11.79 -5.60 -11.50
C ASN A 85 10.72 -4.51 -11.46
N SER A 86 9.82 -4.44 -12.40
CA SER A 86 8.90 -3.30 -12.56
C SER A 86 7.46 -3.61 -12.16
N ILE A 87 7.07 -4.88 -12.07
CA ILE A 87 5.67 -5.29 -11.95
C ILE A 87 5.30 -5.81 -10.56
N ASN A 88 6.27 -6.19 -9.73
CA ASN A 88 5.98 -6.72 -8.39
C ASN A 88 5.73 -5.67 -7.30
N GLY A 89 5.53 -4.40 -7.65
CA GLY A 89 5.15 -3.34 -6.70
C GLY A 89 6.18 -3.02 -5.62
N THR A 90 7.31 -3.70 -5.61
CA THR A 90 8.40 -3.59 -4.64
C THR A 90 9.63 -2.90 -5.21
N THR A 91 9.61 -2.50 -6.46
CA THR A 91 10.78 -1.90 -7.06
C THR A 91 10.96 -0.49 -6.55
N MET A 92 11.79 -0.35 -5.58
CA MET A 92 12.65 0.83 -5.55
C MET A 92 13.33 0.87 -6.90
N VAL A 93 13.01 1.87 -7.70
CA VAL A 93 13.74 2.18 -8.93
C VAL A 93 15.16 2.57 -8.52
N SER A 94 15.95 1.56 -8.19
CA SER A 94 17.38 1.71 -8.04
C SER A 94 17.98 1.77 -9.44
N GLY A 95 17.95 2.97 -10.04
CA GLY A 95 18.58 3.20 -11.32
C GLY A 95 17.65 2.93 -12.52
N ARG A 96 17.79 3.69 -13.50
CA ARG A 96 17.33 3.74 -14.88
C ARG A 96 16.43 2.58 -15.32
N ASP A 97 15.12 2.85 -15.44
CA ASP A 97 14.21 2.08 -16.26
C ASP A 97 14.09 2.80 -17.63
N PRO A 98 15.05 2.59 -18.56
CA PRO A 98 15.08 3.30 -19.84
C PRO A 98 13.89 2.91 -20.72
N ASP A 99 13.30 1.73 -20.48
CA ASP A 99 12.19 1.20 -21.25
C ASP A 99 10.82 1.66 -20.71
N GLY A 100 10.78 2.27 -19.54
CA GLY A 100 9.57 2.78 -18.93
C GLY A 100 8.58 1.70 -18.49
N ILE A 101 9.06 0.48 -18.23
CA ILE A 101 8.21 -0.68 -17.93
C ILE A 101 7.38 -0.46 -16.66
N HIS A 102 7.93 0.26 -15.68
CA HIS A 102 7.18 0.63 -14.47
C HIS A 102 5.89 1.41 -14.77
N LEU A 103 5.80 2.10 -15.92
CA LEU A 103 4.61 2.82 -16.34
C LEU A 103 3.44 1.88 -16.65
N ILE A 104 3.74 0.61 -17.02
CA ILE A 104 2.73 -0.43 -17.27
C ILE A 104 1.98 -0.79 -15.98
N ASP A 105 2.67 -0.79 -14.84
CA ASP A 105 2.00 -0.97 -13.55
C ASP A 105 1.39 0.35 -13.06
N LEU A 106 2.11 1.46 -13.21
CA LEU A 106 1.73 2.76 -12.71
C LEU A 106 0.37 3.25 -13.24
N TYR A 107 0.12 3.15 -14.57
CA TYR A 107 -1.16 3.59 -15.12
C TYR A 107 -2.34 2.75 -14.60
N ARG A 108 -2.12 1.46 -14.36
CA ARG A 108 -3.14 0.52 -13.86
C ARG A 108 -3.50 0.82 -12.40
N VAL A 109 -2.50 1.05 -11.55
CA VAL A 109 -2.73 1.34 -10.13
C VAL A 109 -3.29 2.75 -9.91
N LYS A 110 -3.00 3.70 -10.81
CA LYS A 110 -3.51 5.08 -10.76
C LYS A 110 -4.86 5.27 -11.47
N ASN A 111 -5.38 4.22 -12.13
CA ASN A 111 -6.58 4.31 -12.96
C ASN A 111 -6.49 5.40 -14.05
N THR A 112 -5.29 5.56 -14.64
CA THR A 112 -5.00 6.49 -15.74
C THR A 112 -4.82 5.74 -17.05
N THR A 113 -4.25 6.37 -18.06
CA THR A 113 -3.87 5.69 -19.32
C THR A 113 -2.36 5.58 -19.41
N LEU A 114 -1.88 4.55 -20.12
CA LEU A 114 -0.45 4.38 -20.40
C LEU A 114 0.14 5.61 -21.10
N TYR A 115 -0.63 6.26 -21.99
CA TYR A 115 -0.21 7.46 -22.68
C TYR A 115 -0.03 8.66 -21.74
N GLU A 116 -0.93 8.85 -20.77
CA GLU A 116 -0.81 9.92 -19.78
C GLU A 116 0.44 9.76 -18.91
N GLU A 117 0.72 8.55 -18.43
CA GLU A 117 1.92 8.29 -17.63
C GLU A 117 3.19 8.39 -18.48
N PHE A 118 3.17 7.92 -19.74
CA PHE A 118 4.26 8.09 -20.69
C PHE A 118 4.61 9.57 -20.91
N ARG A 119 3.61 10.43 -21.11
CA ARG A 119 3.83 11.87 -21.29
C ARG A 119 4.47 12.57 -20.09
N LYS A 120 4.18 12.08 -18.88
CA LYS A 120 4.75 12.61 -17.63
C LYS A 120 6.18 12.14 -17.40
N ALA A 121 6.53 10.96 -17.86
CA ALA A 121 7.82 10.31 -17.61
C ALA A 121 8.99 10.92 -18.37
N GLY A 122 8.73 11.70 -19.43
CA GLY A 122 9.78 12.30 -20.28
C GLY A 122 10.32 11.32 -21.32
N HIS A 123 11.65 11.19 -21.45
CA HIS A 123 12.26 10.35 -22.47
C HIS A 123 12.23 8.87 -22.09
N ILE A 124 11.56 8.05 -22.90
CA ILE A 124 11.52 6.59 -22.80
C ILE A 124 12.15 6.00 -24.07
N GLN A 125 13.07 5.04 -23.89
CA GLN A 125 13.76 4.39 -24.99
C GLN A 125 12.78 3.61 -25.87
N GLY A 126 12.84 3.83 -27.18
CA GLY A 126 11.93 3.22 -28.15
C GLY A 126 10.53 3.85 -28.22
N GLY A 127 10.27 4.89 -27.41
CA GLY A 127 9.04 5.68 -27.48
C GLY A 127 7.77 4.94 -27.04
N PHE A 128 6.63 5.60 -27.27
CA PHE A 128 5.33 5.09 -26.84
C PHE A 128 4.90 3.80 -27.52
N GLU A 129 5.18 3.65 -28.82
CA GLU A 129 4.79 2.46 -29.59
C GLU A 129 5.44 1.20 -29.04
N ARG A 130 6.74 1.28 -28.69
CA ARG A 130 7.44 0.14 -28.06
C ARG A 130 6.84 -0.20 -26.71
N LEU A 131 6.58 0.79 -25.87
CA LEU A 131 5.97 0.59 -24.56
C LEU A 131 4.57 -0.01 -24.66
N GLN A 132 3.76 0.45 -25.60
CA GLN A 132 2.44 -0.09 -25.88
C GLN A 132 2.48 -1.55 -26.35
N LYS A 133 3.49 -1.89 -27.17
CA LYS A 133 3.70 -3.28 -27.61
C LYS A 133 4.07 -4.18 -26.42
N ILE A 134 4.94 -3.72 -25.52
CA ILE A 134 5.31 -4.46 -24.30
C ILE A 134 4.08 -4.70 -23.41
N ASP A 135 3.28 -3.67 -23.15
CA ASP A 135 2.05 -3.78 -22.36
C ASP A 135 1.05 -4.77 -22.99
N LYS A 136 0.87 -4.71 -24.31
CA LYS A 136 0.02 -5.64 -25.03
C LYS A 136 0.50 -7.09 -24.91
N ASN A 137 1.80 -7.32 -25.16
CA ASN A 137 2.40 -8.64 -25.04
C ASN A 137 2.28 -9.20 -23.62
N TYR A 138 2.54 -8.38 -22.62
CA TYR A 138 2.42 -8.79 -21.22
C TYR A 138 1.00 -9.18 -20.84
N ARG A 139 0.01 -8.43 -21.27
CA ARG A 139 -1.40 -8.79 -21.05
C ARG A 139 -1.81 -10.07 -21.78
N MET A 140 -1.34 -10.27 -23.02
CA MET A 140 -1.58 -11.49 -23.78
C MET A 140 -0.94 -12.70 -23.11
N PHE A 141 0.34 -12.62 -22.73
CA PHE A 141 1.08 -13.65 -22.05
C PHE A 141 0.37 -14.12 -20.75
N LYS A 142 -0.03 -13.18 -19.90
CA LYS A 142 -0.79 -13.52 -18.69
C LYS A 142 -2.11 -14.21 -19.00
N LYS A 143 -2.82 -13.74 -20.01
CA LYS A 143 -4.10 -14.33 -20.43
C LYS A 143 -3.95 -15.75 -20.96
N GLU A 144 -2.95 -16.00 -21.77
CA GLU A 144 -2.68 -17.33 -22.36
C GLU A 144 -2.30 -18.35 -21.29
N LYS A 145 -1.51 -17.93 -20.30
CA LYS A 145 -1.12 -18.77 -19.17
C LYS A 145 -2.19 -18.87 -18.07
N GLY A 146 -3.22 -18.04 -18.10
CA GLY A 146 -4.24 -17.98 -17.04
C GLY A 146 -3.72 -17.40 -15.72
N ILE A 147 -2.62 -16.62 -15.75
CA ILE A 147 -1.96 -16.06 -14.55
C ILE A 147 -2.27 -14.58 -14.38
N LYS A 148 -2.08 -14.10 -13.14
CA LYS A 148 -2.34 -12.72 -12.70
C LYS A 148 -1.14 -12.15 -11.99
N ASP A 149 -0.86 -10.87 -12.17
CA ASP A 149 0.01 -10.12 -11.25
C ASP A 149 -0.79 -9.53 -10.07
N TYR A 150 -0.09 -8.91 -9.12
CA TYR A 150 -0.73 -8.32 -7.94
C TYR A 150 -1.69 -7.19 -8.29
N THR A 151 -1.42 -6.41 -9.33
CA THR A 151 -2.31 -5.34 -9.81
C THR A 151 -3.58 -5.91 -10.44
N ASP A 152 -3.50 -7.06 -11.10
CA ASP A 152 -4.70 -7.76 -11.61
C ASP A 152 -5.63 -8.19 -10.47
N LEU A 153 -5.09 -8.65 -9.33
CA LEU A 153 -5.91 -9.02 -8.18
C LEU A 153 -6.80 -7.86 -7.70
N ILE A 154 -6.21 -6.68 -7.55
CA ILE A 154 -6.96 -5.48 -7.13
C ILE A 154 -7.97 -5.08 -8.21
N THR A 155 -7.55 -5.10 -9.47
CA THR A 155 -8.41 -4.73 -10.61
C THR A 155 -9.60 -5.68 -10.75
N GLU A 156 -9.38 -6.99 -10.62
CA GLU A 156 -10.45 -8.00 -10.71
C GLU A 156 -11.39 -7.92 -9.52
N PHE A 157 -10.87 -7.72 -8.30
CA PHE A 157 -11.70 -7.47 -7.13
C PHE A 157 -12.62 -6.27 -7.36
N ASN A 158 -12.09 -5.16 -7.85
CA ASN A 158 -12.87 -3.94 -8.11
C ASN A 158 -13.97 -4.18 -9.16
N LYS A 159 -13.73 -5.02 -10.17
CA LYS A 159 -14.74 -5.39 -11.18
C LYS A 159 -15.94 -6.14 -10.57
N THR A 160 -15.73 -6.91 -9.51
CA THR A 160 -16.82 -7.64 -8.85
C THR A 160 -17.85 -6.72 -8.20
N LYS A 161 -17.47 -5.48 -7.86
CA LYS A 161 -18.26 -4.53 -7.06
C LYS A 161 -18.81 -5.16 -5.77
N SER A 162 -18.10 -6.17 -5.27
CA SER A 162 -18.47 -6.95 -4.11
C SER A 162 -17.33 -6.99 -3.09
N SER A 163 -17.64 -7.39 -1.87
CA SER A 163 -16.69 -7.52 -0.76
C SER A 163 -17.18 -8.58 0.21
N PRO A 164 -16.30 -9.11 1.08
CA PRO A 164 -16.75 -9.90 2.23
C PRO A 164 -17.79 -9.13 3.05
N LYS A 165 -18.64 -9.86 3.76
CA LYS A 165 -19.62 -9.26 4.69
C LYS A 165 -18.88 -8.78 5.94
N LEU A 166 -18.46 -7.53 5.94
CA LEU A 166 -17.79 -6.88 7.06
C LEU A 166 -18.72 -5.84 7.68
N ASP A 167 -18.89 -5.91 8.99
CA ASP A 167 -19.59 -4.85 9.74
C ASP A 167 -18.63 -3.73 10.12
N VAL A 168 -17.37 -4.07 10.36
CA VAL A 168 -16.31 -3.11 10.70
C VAL A 168 -15.16 -3.24 9.71
N VAL A 169 -14.73 -2.12 9.15
CA VAL A 169 -13.55 -2.01 8.29
C VAL A 169 -12.54 -1.08 8.93
N ILE A 170 -11.33 -1.56 9.15
CA ILE A 170 -10.20 -0.79 9.66
C ILE A 170 -9.11 -0.85 8.61
N VAL A 171 -8.66 0.30 8.13
CA VAL A 171 -7.55 0.39 7.17
C VAL A 171 -6.45 1.24 7.78
N ASP A 172 -5.25 0.70 7.82
CA ASP A 172 -4.06 1.35 8.37
C ASP A 172 -3.11 1.80 7.25
N GLU A 173 -2.36 2.87 7.48
CA GLU A 173 -1.45 3.50 6.53
C GLU A 173 -2.14 3.95 5.22
N VAL A 174 -3.33 4.54 5.35
CA VAL A 174 -4.16 4.90 4.18
C VAL A 174 -3.52 5.97 3.28
N GLN A 175 -2.53 6.73 3.76
CA GLN A 175 -1.77 7.70 2.95
C GLN A 175 -0.98 7.04 1.82
N ASP A 176 -0.69 5.74 1.93
CA ASP A 176 0.11 4.99 0.96
C ASP A 176 -0.75 4.23 -0.07
N LEU A 177 -2.08 4.32 0.05
CA LEU A 177 -2.98 3.65 -0.87
C LEU A 177 -2.96 4.26 -2.27
N LYS A 178 -2.85 3.40 -3.27
CA LYS A 178 -2.98 3.74 -4.69
C LYS A 178 -4.45 3.96 -5.08
N ALA A 179 -4.71 4.58 -6.22
CA ALA A 179 -6.09 4.84 -6.67
C ALA A 179 -6.95 3.58 -6.74
N SER A 180 -6.41 2.50 -7.32
CA SER A 180 -7.11 1.21 -7.43
C SER A 180 -7.39 0.56 -6.06
N GLU A 181 -6.49 0.73 -5.09
CA GLU A 181 -6.68 0.25 -3.72
C GLU A 181 -7.73 1.08 -2.96
N TRP A 182 -7.77 2.39 -3.20
CA TRP A 182 -8.85 3.25 -2.71
C TRP A 182 -10.23 2.82 -3.22
N ASP A 183 -10.34 2.41 -4.49
CA ASP A 183 -11.59 1.89 -5.04
C ASP A 183 -12.03 0.60 -4.36
N MET A 184 -11.07 -0.28 -4.03
CA MET A 184 -11.32 -1.47 -3.24
C MET A 184 -11.82 -1.14 -1.83
N VAL A 185 -11.12 -0.23 -1.13
CA VAL A 185 -11.51 0.27 0.19
C VAL A 185 -12.91 0.91 0.15
N ASN A 186 -13.18 1.76 -0.83
CA ASN A 186 -14.49 2.38 -1.03
C ASN A 186 -15.62 1.36 -1.21
N THR A 187 -15.34 0.24 -1.91
CA THR A 187 -16.32 -0.84 -2.08
C THR A 187 -16.67 -1.50 -0.75
N MET A 188 -15.68 -1.69 0.14
CA MET A 188 -15.90 -2.22 1.49
C MET A 188 -16.60 -1.21 2.39
N MET A 189 -16.18 0.06 2.35
CA MET A 189 -16.76 1.14 3.17
C MET A 189 -18.26 1.31 2.95
N LYS A 190 -18.72 1.22 1.70
CA LYS A 190 -20.15 1.35 1.36
C LYS A 190 -21.04 0.28 2.00
N LYS A 191 -20.47 -0.85 2.40
CA LYS A 191 -21.21 -2.01 2.95
C LYS A 191 -21.00 -2.21 4.45
N ALA A 192 -19.97 -1.59 5.00
CA ALA A 192 -19.66 -1.67 6.43
C ALA A 192 -20.55 -0.71 7.25
N LYS A 193 -20.87 -1.11 8.47
CA LYS A 193 -21.58 -0.26 9.44
C LYS A 193 -20.65 0.79 10.05
N THR A 194 -19.39 0.41 10.28
CA THR A 194 -18.39 1.27 10.90
C THR A 194 -17.05 1.17 10.14
N VAL A 195 -16.45 2.32 9.88
CA VAL A 195 -15.18 2.42 9.17
C VAL A 195 -14.20 3.25 9.97
N TYR A 196 -12.99 2.73 10.14
CA TYR A 196 -11.85 3.44 10.71
C TYR A 196 -10.71 3.49 9.71
N LEU A 197 -10.28 4.68 9.37
CA LEU A 197 -9.11 4.90 8.51
C LEU A 197 -8.02 5.53 9.36
N ALA A 198 -6.85 4.92 9.38
CA ALA A 198 -5.68 5.44 10.09
C ALA A 198 -4.57 5.75 9.09
N GLY A 199 -3.95 6.91 9.24
CA GLY A 199 -2.86 7.33 8.36
C GLY A 199 -2.28 8.67 8.80
N ASP A 200 -1.15 9.01 8.21
CA ASP A 200 -0.46 10.27 8.42
C ASP A 200 -0.03 10.86 7.08
N ASP A 201 -0.75 11.86 6.60
CA ASP A 201 -0.49 12.54 5.32
C ASP A 201 0.91 13.18 5.27
N ASP A 202 1.50 13.54 6.42
CA ASP A 202 2.87 14.03 6.49
C ASP A 202 3.94 12.93 6.25
N GLN A 203 3.55 11.65 6.29
CA GLN A 203 4.40 10.49 6.00
C GLN A 203 4.20 9.91 4.60
N ALA A 204 3.40 10.56 3.75
CA ALA A 204 3.13 10.12 2.38
C ALA A 204 4.36 10.30 1.48
N ILE A 205 5.18 9.26 1.35
CA ILE A 205 6.40 9.26 0.54
C ILE A 205 6.31 8.40 -0.72
N TYR A 206 5.21 7.67 -0.92
CA TYR A 206 5.02 6.74 -2.03
C TYR A 206 4.23 7.31 -3.21
N GLY A 207 4.12 8.65 -3.35
CA GLY A 207 3.45 9.29 -4.50
C GLY A 207 4.03 8.89 -5.85
N TRP A 208 5.34 8.62 -5.93
CA TRP A 208 6.02 8.13 -7.12
C TRP A 208 5.54 6.73 -7.57
N SER A 209 5.07 5.90 -6.65
CA SER A 209 4.51 4.56 -6.94
C SER A 209 2.99 4.57 -7.15
N GLY A 210 2.36 5.75 -7.17
CA GLY A 210 0.93 5.90 -7.42
C GLY A 210 0.06 6.08 -6.18
N ALA A 211 0.66 6.27 -4.99
CA ALA A 211 -0.11 6.59 -3.80
C ALA A 211 -0.83 7.95 -3.93
N GLU A 212 -2.08 8.01 -3.50
CA GLU A 212 -2.95 9.19 -3.63
C GLU A 212 -3.33 9.78 -2.27
N VAL A 213 -2.39 10.46 -1.63
CA VAL A 213 -2.62 11.11 -0.33
C VAL A 213 -3.74 12.15 -0.36
N SER A 214 -4.01 12.75 -1.51
CA SER A 214 -5.11 13.71 -1.70
C SER A 214 -6.47 13.10 -1.36
N LYS A 215 -6.68 11.81 -1.58
CA LYS A 215 -7.91 11.12 -1.19
C LYS A 215 -8.08 11.07 0.32
N LEU A 216 -7.00 10.88 1.09
CA LEU A 216 -7.02 10.97 2.55
C LEU A 216 -7.34 12.40 3.01
N ILE A 217 -6.64 13.40 2.47
CA ILE A 217 -6.79 14.81 2.87
C ILE A 217 -8.21 15.32 2.62
N ASN A 218 -8.85 14.89 1.52
CA ASN A 218 -10.18 15.34 1.11
C ASN A 218 -11.33 14.46 1.64
N LEU A 219 -11.05 13.52 2.55
CA LEU A 219 -12.11 12.70 3.14
C LEU A 219 -13.07 13.54 3.98
N ASN A 220 -14.37 13.42 3.69
CA ASN A 220 -15.40 13.97 4.55
C ASN A 220 -15.78 12.98 5.65
N CYS A 221 -15.09 13.05 6.78
CA CYS A 221 -15.29 12.14 7.91
C CYS A 221 -14.98 12.82 9.25
N HIS A 222 -15.35 12.18 10.35
CA HIS A 222 -14.94 12.63 11.67
C HIS A 222 -13.43 12.37 11.86
N LEU A 223 -12.65 13.44 11.98
CA LEU A 223 -11.21 13.40 12.17
C LEU A 223 -10.84 13.39 13.65
N LYS A 224 -9.98 12.47 14.05
CA LYS A 224 -9.34 12.46 15.36
C LYS A 224 -7.82 12.40 15.23
N VAL A 225 -7.14 13.43 15.67
CA VAL A 225 -5.68 13.48 15.70
C VAL A 225 -5.15 12.74 16.94
N LEU A 226 -4.19 11.85 16.76
CA LEU A 226 -3.40 11.24 17.84
C LEU A 226 -2.21 12.15 18.13
N ASN A 227 -2.37 13.00 19.12
CA ASN A 227 -1.48 14.14 19.37
C ASN A 227 -0.26 13.84 20.23
N GLN A 228 -0.04 12.59 20.66
CA GLN A 228 1.12 12.21 21.47
C GLN A 228 1.95 11.14 20.77
N SER A 229 3.21 11.43 20.48
CA SER A 229 4.19 10.45 20.03
C SER A 229 4.97 9.89 21.23
N TYR A 230 4.97 8.57 21.34
CA TYR A 230 5.78 7.83 22.33
C TYR A 230 7.12 7.36 21.75
N ARG A 231 7.35 7.59 20.47
CA ARG A 231 8.54 7.14 19.72
C ARG A 231 9.53 8.28 19.48
N ILE A 232 9.05 9.43 19.03
CA ILE A 232 9.89 10.53 18.51
C ILE A 232 10.42 11.42 19.64
N PRO A 233 11.74 11.57 19.80
CA PRO A 233 12.35 12.51 20.76
C PRO A 233 12.15 13.97 20.35
N ARG A 234 12.30 14.88 21.32
CA ARG A 234 12.02 16.32 21.15
C ARG A 234 12.86 17.00 20.05
N ASN A 235 14.16 16.74 20.00
CA ASN A 235 15.02 17.38 18.99
C ASN A 235 14.72 16.88 17.57
N VAL A 236 14.37 15.59 17.42
CA VAL A 236 13.91 15.04 16.14
C VAL A 236 12.57 15.65 15.75
N PHE A 237 11.63 15.78 16.67
CA PHE A 237 10.34 16.45 16.46
C PHE A 237 10.52 17.89 15.94
N LEU A 238 11.36 18.69 16.60
CA LEU A 238 11.60 20.07 16.20
C LEU A 238 12.18 20.17 14.77
N ARG A 239 13.05 19.24 14.40
CA ARG A 239 13.64 19.19 13.07
C ARG A 239 12.63 18.75 12.01
N SER A 240 11.88 17.68 12.26
CA SER A 240 10.85 17.18 11.35
C SER A 240 9.73 18.20 11.16
N ASN A 241 9.28 18.86 12.21
CA ASN A 241 8.20 19.84 12.15
C ASN A 241 8.54 21.05 11.24
N ARG A 242 9.82 21.46 11.19
CA ARG A 242 10.28 22.50 10.25
C ARG A 242 10.17 22.06 8.79
N LEU A 243 10.40 20.78 8.50
CA LEU A 243 10.28 20.22 7.15
C LEU A 243 8.81 20.08 6.75
N ILE A 244 8.01 19.49 7.63
CA ILE A 244 6.57 19.29 7.47
C ILE A 244 5.85 20.62 7.23
N GLY A 245 6.23 21.68 7.93
CA GLY A 245 5.66 23.02 7.76
C GLY A 245 5.82 23.62 6.35
N ARG A 246 6.63 23.01 5.46
CA ARG A 246 6.78 23.42 4.07
C ARG A 246 5.76 22.75 3.13
N ILE A 247 5.08 21.70 3.59
CA ILE A 247 4.06 20.98 2.83
C ILE A 247 2.82 21.86 2.79
N LYS A 248 2.40 22.26 1.59
CA LYS A 248 1.25 23.16 1.40
C LYS A 248 -0.10 22.46 1.54
N ASN A 249 -0.20 21.22 1.02
CA ASN A 249 -1.44 20.45 1.04
C ASN A 249 -1.32 19.33 2.08
N ARG A 250 -1.86 19.58 3.27
CA ARG A 250 -1.83 18.66 4.41
C ARG A 250 -2.99 18.93 5.37
N ILE A 251 -3.33 17.94 6.18
CA ILE A 251 -4.29 18.08 7.27
C ILE A 251 -3.60 18.86 8.40
N PRO A 252 -4.13 20.01 8.84
CA PRO A 252 -3.61 20.73 10.00
C PRO A 252 -3.71 19.85 11.25
N LYS A 253 -2.57 19.62 11.90
CA LYS A 253 -2.52 18.82 13.14
C LYS A 253 -1.39 19.28 14.03
N GLU A 254 -1.66 19.23 15.34
CA GLU A 254 -0.67 19.46 16.37
C GLU A 254 -0.39 18.17 17.11
N TRP A 255 0.87 17.89 17.37
CA TRP A 255 1.29 16.73 18.12
C TRP A 255 2.51 17.02 18.98
N LYS A 256 2.77 16.17 19.96
CA LYS A 256 3.85 16.30 20.93
C LYS A 256 4.80 15.13 20.82
N SER A 257 6.09 15.41 20.96
CA SER A 257 7.12 14.39 21.10
C SER A 257 7.06 13.70 22.48
N ARG A 258 7.77 12.60 22.63
CA ARG A 258 8.11 12.10 23.96
C ARG A 258 9.06 13.09 24.69
N GLU A 259 9.19 12.96 26.00
CA GLU A 259 9.99 13.89 26.83
C GLU A 259 11.51 13.81 26.57
N ALA A 260 12.03 12.65 26.15
CA ALA A 260 13.44 12.46 25.86
C ALA A 260 13.94 13.46 24.79
N LEU A 261 15.07 14.09 25.04
CA LEU A 261 15.64 15.11 24.13
C LEU A 261 16.04 14.51 22.78
N GLY A 262 16.77 13.40 22.78
CA GLY A 262 17.36 12.81 21.58
C GLY A 262 18.46 13.67 20.97
N THR A 263 19.17 13.13 19.99
CA THR A 263 20.26 13.82 19.29
C THR A 263 19.98 13.93 17.81
N VAL A 264 20.28 15.06 17.19
CA VAL A 264 20.26 15.29 15.75
C VAL A 264 21.60 15.91 15.37
N SER A 265 22.38 15.24 14.55
CA SER A 265 23.69 15.72 14.09
C SER A 265 23.81 15.55 12.57
N ASN A 266 24.62 16.42 11.96
CA ASN A 266 25.05 16.24 10.58
C ASN A 266 26.35 15.43 10.59
N ILE A 267 26.37 14.30 9.91
CA ILE A 267 27.57 13.51 9.75
C ILE A 267 27.81 13.24 8.27
N ASN A 268 29.08 13.07 7.88
CA ASN A 268 29.41 12.61 6.55
C ASN A 268 28.99 11.14 6.43
N PHE A 269 28.31 10.78 5.35
CA PHE A 269 27.86 9.40 5.09
C PHE A 269 29.00 8.39 5.17
N GLU A 270 30.19 8.72 4.68
CA GLU A 270 31.39 7.88 4.76
C GLU A 270 31.88 7.57 6.18
N ARG A 271 31.44 8.39 7.17
CA ARG A 271 31.75 8.22 8.60
C ARG A 271 30.62 7.55 9.37
N LEU A 272 29.54 7.20 8.69
CA LEU A 272 28.38 6.56 9.30
C LEU A 272 28.70 5.07 9.49
N ASN A 273 29.00 4.68 10.72
CA ASN A 273 29.15 3.27 11.10
C ASN A 273 27.86 2.86 11.85
N LEU A 274 26.93 2.28 11.13
CA LEU A 274 25.69 1.76 11.71
C LEU A 274 25.89 0.30 12.10
N ARG A 275 25.72 -0.01 13.37
CA ARG A 275 25.66 -1.39 13.85
C ARG A 275 24.30 -2.00 13.53
N GLU A 276 24.23 -3.32 13.45
CA GLU A 276 23.09 -4.11 12.96
C GLU A 276 21.75 -3.84 13.66
N ASN A 277 21.70 -3.12 14.76
CA ASN A 277 20.49 -2.79 15.54
C ASN A 277 20.30 -1.27 15.81
N GLU A 278 20.95 -0.41 15.06
CA GLU A 278 20.90 1.06 15.25
C GLU A 278 20.02 1.80 14.23
N TRP A 279 19.02 1.10 13.62
CA TRP A 279 18.06 1.63 12.63
C TRP A 279 16.78 2.16 13.28
#